data_9366f90cce6b3c864a4e65c67d051ace
#
_entry.id   9366f90cce6b3c864a4e65c67d051ace
#
_cell.length_a   1.000
_cell.length_b   1.000
_cell.length_c   1.000
_cell.angle_alpha   90.00
_cell.angle_beta   90.00
_cell.angle_gamma   90.00
#
_symmetry.space_group_name_H-M   'P 1'
#
loop_
_entity.id
_entity.type
_entity.pdbx_description
1 polymer ?
#
loop_
_entity_poly.entity_id
_entity_poly.type
_entity_poly.pdbx_seq_one_letter_code
_entity_poly.pdbx_strand_id
1 'polypeptide(L)'
;MNTRRELLLGMGSLGVAALGLQAWRGAQAQSQLALSTNQRIPNTPLVTHEGKEVRFYDDLVRGKVVAINMMYVACADICSTATANLRRVQQLLGARAGRDVFMYSLTLQPELDTPELLKAYAELHRVDPGWLFLTGASADIEELRYSLGFSDPDPLVDSDQTTHTGMLRVGNDAFQRWTMAPALAEPRQILATINHVSRTLTF
;
A
#
# COMPACT_ATOMS: atom_id res chain seq x y z
N MET A 1 4.91 -72.09 16.78
CA MET A 1 4.59 -71.68 15.38
C MET A 1 4.02 -70.28 15.41
N ASN A 2 4.80 -69.34 15.08
CA ASN A 2 4.68 -68.01 14.47
C ASN A 2 3.48 -67.06 14.77
N THR A 3 3.35 -66.66 16.01
CA THR A 3 2.46 -65.57 16.38
C THR A 3 3.16 -64.20 16.56
N ARG A 4 4.48 -64.15 16.36
CA ARG A 4 5.28 -62.92 16.54
C ARG A 4 5.55 -62.12 15.25
N ARG A 5 5.12 -62.63 14.08
CA ARG A 5 5.46 -62.02 12.79
C ARG A 5 4.34 -61.11 12.25
N GLU A 6 3.13 -61.26 12.74
CA GLU A 6 1.97 -60.49 12.31
C GLU A 6 1.82 -59.13 13.04
N LEU A 7 2.48 -58.97 14.20
CA LEU A 7 2.36 -57.72 15.02
C LEU A 7 3.29 -56.59 14.56
N LEU A 8 4.27 -56.86 13.67
CA LEU A 8 5.18 -55.81 13.19
C LEU A 8 4.76 -55.16 11.91
N LEU A 9 3.77 -55.66 11.17
CA LEU A 9 3.26 -55.10 9.92
C LEU A 9 2.11 -54.08 10.14
N GLY A 10 1.50 -54.07 11.33
CA GLY A 10 0.39 -53.18 11.63
C GLY A 10 0.77 -51.76 12.13
N MET A 11 2.00 -51.57 12.62
CA MET A 11 2.42 -50.30 13.21
C MET A 11 3.05 -49.31 12.22
N GLY A 12 3.44 -49.77 11.02
CA GLY A 12 4.06 -48.91 10.00
C GLY A 12 3.07 -48.05 9.19
N SER A 13 1.83 -48.53 9.03
CA SER A 13 0.84 -47.85 8.19
C SER A 13 0.13 -46.67 8.84
N LEU A 14 0.02 -46.64 10.17
CA LEU A 14 -0.61 -45.54 10.91
C LEU A 14 0.31 -44.33 11.05
N GLY A 15 1.63 -44.52 11.08
CA GLY A 15 2.59 -43.39 11.20
C GLY A 15 2.74 -42.61 9.93
N VAL A 16 2.67 -43.23 8.75
CA VAL A 16 2.78 -42.53 7.46
C VAL A 16 1.54 -41.70 7.15
N ALA A 17 0.35 -42.18 7.52
CA ALA A 17 -0.89 -41.46 7.35
C ALA A 17 -0.98 -40.19 8.25
N ALA A 18 -0.45 -40.28 9.49
CA ALA A 18 -0.45 -39.13 10.40
C ALA A 18 0.52 -38.02 9.96
N LEU A 19 1.69 -38.38 9.44
CA LEU A 19 2.66 -37.43 8.90
C LEU A 19 2.16 -36.76 7.62
N GLY A 20 1.49 -37.50 6.76
CA GLY A 20 0.87 -36.96 5.54
C GLY A 20 -0.25 -35.96 5.82
N LEU A 21 -1.09 -36.23 6.83
CA LEU A 21 -2.17 -35.33 7.26
C LEU A 21 -1.64 -34.03 7.90
N GLN A 22 -0.53 -34.10 8.66
CA GLN A 22 0.10 -32.91 9.25
C GLN A 22 0.77 -32.04 8.17
N ALA A 23 1.47 -32.65 7.22
CA ALA A 23 2.08 -31.94 6.09
C ALA A 23 1.02 -31.26 5.21
N TRP A 24 -0.10 -31.95 4.96
CA TRP A 24 -1.20 -31.40 4.16
C TRP A 24 -1.92 -30.25 4.88
N ARG A 25 -2.13 -30.35 6.21
CA ARG A 25 -2.67 -29.26 7.02
C ARG A 25 -1.73 -28.06 7.11
N GLY A 26 -0.42 -28.30 7.19
CA GLY A 26 0.60 -27.24 7.13
C GLY A 26 0.60 -26.51 5.78
N ALA A 27 0.53 -27.25 4.68
CA ALA A 27 0.46 -26.67 3.34
C ALA A 27 -0.85 -25.87 3.09
N GLN A 28 -1.98 -26.35 3.63
CA GLN A 28 -3.24 -25.62 3.57
C GLN A 28 -3.23 -24.35 4.45
N ALA A 29 -2.65 -24.42 5.64
CA ALA A 29 -2.50 -23.24 6.50
C ALA A 29 -1.61 -22.17 5.86
N GLN A 30 -0.50 -22.58 5.23
CA GLN A 30 0.36 -21.67 4.45
C GLN A 30 -0.34 -21.11 3.21
N SER A 31 -1.15 -21.90 2.51
CA SER A 31 -1.96 -21.41 1.39
C SER A 31 -3.07 -20.46 1.85
N GLN A 32 -3.68 -20.71 3.00
CA GLN A 32 -4.68 -19.79 3.57
C GLN A 32 -4.04 -18.50 4.09
N LEU A 33 -2.84 -18.56 4.66
CA LEU A 33 -2.08 -17.36 5.01
C LEU A 33 -1.70 -16.56 3.75
N ALA A 34 -1.28 -17.22 2.67
CA ALA A 34 -0.98 -16.57 1.39
C ALA A 34 -2.22 -16.02 0.68
N LEU A 35 -3.40 -16.63 0.88
CA LEU A 35 -4.68 -16.15 0.34
C LEU A 35 -5.31 -15.05 1.21
N SER A 36 -4.97 -14.97 2.50
CA SER A 36 -5.41 -13.88 3.39
C SER A 36 -4.59 -12.59 3.20
N THR A 37 -3.51 -12.63 2.43
CA THR A 37 -2.76 -11.44 1.99
C THR A 37 -3.39 -10.73 0.79
N ASN A 38 -4.62 -11.04 0.42
CA ASN A 38 -5.44 -10.10 -0.34
C ASN A 38 -5.95 -9.03 0.63
N GLN A 39 -5.01 -8.22 1.12
CA GLN A 39 -5.24 -7.16 2.10
C GLN A 39 -6.18 -6.16 1.43
N ARG A 40 -7.48 -6.29 1.73
CA ARG A 40 -8.51 -5.41 1.18
C ARG A 40 -8.19 -4.00 1.66
N ILE A 41 -7.95 -3.09 0.75
CA ILE A 41 -7.72 -1.68 1.07
C ILE A 41 -8.95 -1.16 1.83
N PRO A 42 -8.79 -0.61 3.04
CA PRO A 42 -9.89 -0.10 3.84
C PRO A 42 -10.66 1.02 3.14
N ASN A 43 -11.95 1.09 3.40
CA ASN A 43 -12.82 2.16 2.88
C ASN A 43 -13.09 3.21 3.98
N THR A 44 -12.02 3.70 4.59
CA THR A 44 -12.06 4.65 5.69
C THR A 44 -12.53 6.04 5.24
N PRO A 45 -13.24 6.80 6.10
CA PRO A 45 -13.58 8.18 5.81
C PRO A 45 -12.33 9.07 5.92
N LEU A 46 -12.12 9.93 4.95
CA LEU A 46 -11.03 10.92 4.93
C LEU A 46 -11.56 12.29 4.50
N VAL A 47 -10.75 13.32 4.74
CA VAL A 47 -11.00 14.68 4.29
C VAL A 47 -9.86 15.11 3.37
N THR A 48 -10.19 15.66 2.21
CA THR A 48 -9.21 16.23 1.29
C THR A 48 -8.74 17.60 1.76
N HIS A 49 -7.59 18.06 1.27
CA HIS A 49 -7.11 19.44 1.51
C HIS A 49 -8.05 20.52 0.96
N GLU A 50 -9.05 20.15 0.16
CA GLU A 50 -10.12 21.04 -0.30
C GLU A 50 -11.33 21.04 0.65
N GLY A 51 -11.26 20.31 1.78
CA GLY A 51 -12.34 20.19 2.76
C GLY A 51 -13.45 19.22 2.37
N LYS A 52 -13.26 18.41 1.33
CA LYS A 52 -14.26 17.42 0.87
C LYS A 52 -14.10 16.10 1.62
N GLU A 53 -15.19 15.59 2.19
CA GLU A 53 -15.26 14.23 2.73
C GLU A 53 -15.27 13.20 1.60
N VAL A 54 -14.49 12.12 1.76
CA VAL A 54 -14.36 11.04 0.78
C VAL A 54 -14.22 9.69 1.48
N ARG A 55 -14.60 8.61 0.79
CA ARG A 55 -14.33 7.24 1.17
C ARG A 55 -13.09 6.76 0.42
N PHE A 56 -12.06 6.36 1.15
CA PHE A 56 -10.76 6.10 0.53
C PHE A 56 -10.83 5.08 -0.60
N TYR A 57 -11.39 3.90 -0.37
CA TYR A 57 -11.47 2.89 -1.43
C TYR A 57 -12.49 3.28 -2.50
N ASP A 58 -13.72 3.61 -2.11
CA ASP A 58 -14.82 3.81 -3.06
C ASP A 58 -14.60 5.01 -3.97
N ASP A 59 -14.14 6.14 -3.41
CA ASP A 59 -14.03 7.40 -4.15
C ASP A 59 -12.65 7.58 -4.79
N LEU A 60 -11.59 7.04 -4.17
CA LEU A 60 -10.23 7.38 -4.55
C LEU A 60 -9.47 6.23 -5.23
N VAL A 61 -9.79 4.96 -4.93
CA VAL A 61 -9.01 3.80 -5.38
C VAL A 61 -9.76 2.92 -6.37
N ARG A 62 -11.03 2.64 -6.14
CA ARG A 62 -11.80 1.67 -6.92
C ARG A 62 -11.71 1.90 -8.42
N GLY A 63 -11.20 0.92 -9.14
CA GLY A 63 -11.06 0.92 -10.60
C GLY A 63 -10.04 1.88 -11.17
N LYS A 64 -9.21 2.53 -10.32
CA LYS A 64 -8.27 3.57 -10.74
C LYS A 64 -6.82 3.09 -10.76
N VAL A 65 -5.98 3.84 -11.47
CA VAL A 65 -4.53 3.81 -11.29
C VAL A 65 -4.15 4.92 -10.31
N VAL A 66 -3.46 4.53 -9.24
CA VAL A 66 -3.13 5.43 -8.14
C VAL A 66 -1.64 5.42 -7.82
N ALA A 67 -1.14 6.55 -7.36
CA ALA A 67 0.19 6.71 -6.78
C ALA A 67 0.03 7.38 -5.41
N ILE A 68 0.37 6.66 -4.34
CA ILE A 68 0.06 7.03 -2.95
C ILE A 68 1.36 7.11 -2.16
N ASN A 69 1.58 8.19 -1.43
CA ASN A 69 2.68 8.31 -0.47
C ASN A 69 2.19 8.79 0.89
N MET A 70 2.99 8.53 1.92
CA MET A 70 2.81 9.10 3.25
C MET A 70 3.69 10.35 3.38
N MET A 71 3.20 11.35 4.12
CA MET A 71 3.92 12.59 4.40
C MET A 71 3.41 13.25 5.69
N TYR A 72 4.02 14.32 6.14
CA TYR A 72 3.46 15.26 7.11
C TYR A 72 4.06 16.65 6.89
N VAL A 73 3.29 17.69 7.20
CA VAL A 73 3.65 19.08 6.84
C VAL A 73 4.93 19.55 7.53
N ALA A 74 5.10 19.20 8.82
CA ALA A 74 6.26 19.62 9.64
C ALA A 74 7.54 18.78 9.37
N CYS A 75 7.55 17.92 8.35
CA CYS A 75 8.71 17.11 8.01
C CYS A 75 9.86 17.96 7.50
N ALA A 76 10.94 18.07 8.29
CA ALA A 76 12.10 18.89 7.95
C ALA A 76 13.00 18.30 6.85
N ASP A 77 12.94 16.96 6.65
CA ASP A 77 13.96 16.25 5.85
C ASP A 77 13.46 15.87 4.45
N ILE A 78 12.74 14.75 4.36
CA ILE A 78 12.50 14.07 3.08
C ILE A 78 11.21 14.52 2.38
N CYS A 79 10.19 14.96 3.13
CA CYS A 79 8.85 15.17 2.54
C CYS A 79 8.82 16.28 1.50
N SER A 80 9.45 17.43 1.75
CA SER A 80 9.54 18.52 0.78
C SER A 80 10.29 18.10 -0.49
N THR A 81 11.37 17.33 -0.33
CA THR A 81 12.16 16.80 -1.47
C THR A 81 11.35 15.76 -2.24
N ALA A 82 10.66 14.84 -1.55
CA ALA A 82 9.80 13.86 -2.18
C ALA A 82 8.63 14.53 -2.91
N THR A 83 7.98 15.53 -2.29
CA THR A 83 6.89 16.29 -2.93
C THR A 83 7.39 17.01 -4.19
N ALA A 84 8.56 17.67 -4.13
CA ALA A 84 9.15 18.32 -5.31
C ALA A 84 9.47 17.30 -6.42
N ASN A 85 9.92 16.10 -6.07
CA ASN A 85 10.20 15.03 -7.02
C ASN A 85 8.90 14.47 -7.63
N LEU A 86 7.91 14.19 -6.80
CA LEU A 86 6.59 13.69 -7.26
C LEU A 86 5.85 14.74 -8.09
N ARG A 87 6.06 16.05 -7.83
CA ARG A 87 5.55 17.11 -8.70
C ARG A 87 6.13 17.02 -10.12
N ARG A 88 7.41 16.66 -10.27
CA ARG A 88 7.99 16.39 -11.60
C ARG A 88 7.34 15.18 -12.26
N VAL A 89 6.99 14.15 -11.49
CA VAL A 89 6.21 13.01 -12.00
C VAL A 89 4.83 13.47 -12.48
N GLN A 90 4.13 14.31 -11.70
CA GLN A 90 2.85 14.89 -12.09
C GLN A 90 2.96 15.65 -13.42
N GLN A 91 4.00 16.46 -13.58
CA GLN A 91 4.27 17.17 -14.84
C GLN A 91 4.51 16.22 -16.03
N LEU A 92 5.24 15.12 -15.81
CA LEU A 92 5.48 14.09 -16.82
C LEU A 92 4.21 13.31 -17.18
N LEU A 93 3.27 13.15 -16.26
CA LEU A 93 1.94 12.60 -16.52
C LEU A 93 1.10 13.53 -17.41
N GLY A 94 1.28 14.85 -17.27
CA GLY A 94 0.54 15.85 -18.05
C GLY A 94 -0.97 15.69 -17.89
N ALA A 95 -1.72 15.68 -18.98
CA ALA A 95 -3.17 15.54 -19.00
C ALA A 95 -3.69 14.19 -18.43
N ARG A 96 -2.83 13.25 -18.13
CA ARG A 96 -3.20 11.97 -17.48
C ARG A 96 -3.38 12.14 -15.96
N ALA A 97 -2.72 13.12 -15.35
CA ALA A 97 -2.89 13.40 -13.91
C ALA A 97 -4.32 13.85 -13.62
N GLY A 98 -4.98 13.19 -12.66
CA GLY A 98 -6.37 13.45 -12.30
C GLY A 98 -7.43 12.90 -13.25
N ARG A 99 -7.02 12.28 -14.38
CA ARG A 99 -7.91 11.62 -15.33
C ARG A 99 -7.67 10.11 -15.41
N ASP A 100 -6.45 9.72 -15.69
CA ASP A 100 -6.05 8.31 -15.88
C ASP A 100 -5.20 7.79 -14.69
N VAL A 101 -4.47 8.69 -14.04
CA VAL A 101 -3.62 8.42 -12.89
C VAL A 101 -3.91 9.45 -11.80
N PHE A 102 -4.20 8.99 -10.61
CA PHE A 102 -4.55 9.82 -9.45
C PHE A 102 -3.43 9.75 -8.42
N MET A 103 -3.02 10.89 -7.91
CA MET A 103 -1.97 10.98 -6.90
C MET A 103 -2.56 11.36 -5.55
N TYR A 104 -2.11 10.68 -4.49
CA TYR A 104 -2.60 10.91 -3.13
C TYR A 104 -1.43 10.95 -2.15
N SER A 105 -1.44 11.95 -1.27
CA SER A 105 -0.56 12.04 -0.12
C SER A 105 -1.39 11.97 1.16
N LEU A 106 -1.16 10.94 2.00
CA LEU A 106 -1.83 10.80 3.29
C LEU A 106 -0.91 11.34 4.38
N THR A 107 -1.46 12.12 5.29
CA THR A 107 -0.68 12.60 6.43
C THR A 107 -0.43 11.49 7.46
N LEU A 108 0.76 11.50 8.07
CA LEU A 108 1.10 10.69 9.25
C LEU A 108 0.79 11.42 10.57
N GLN A 109 0.39 12.71 10.50
CA GLN A 109 0.11 13.53 11.67
C GLN A 109 -1.28 14.19 11.57
N PRO A 110 -2.37 13.39 11.47
CA PRO A 110 -3.70 13.93 11.22
C PRO A 110 -4.22 14.87 12.31
N GLU A 111 -3.69 14.76 13.54
CA GLU A 111 -4.01 15.69 14.62
C GLU A 111 -3.45 17.11 14.40
N LEU A 112 -2.38 17.22 13.60
CA LEU A 112 -1.69 18.48 13.32
C LEU A 112 -1.99 18.99 11.92
N ASP A 113 -2.05 18.10 10.95
CA ASP A 113 -2.20 18.41 9.53
C ASP A 113 -3.69 18.57 9.17
N THR A 114 -4.24 19.73 9.44
CA THR A 114 -5.62 20.07 9.04
C THR A 114 -5.75 20.21 7.52
N PRO A 115 -6.97 20.13 6.95
CA PRO A 115 -7.19 20.39 5.52
C PRO A 115 -6.58 21.70 5.04
N GLU A 116 -6.67 22.78 5.86
CA GLU A 116 -6.13 24.11 5.53
C GLU A 116 -4.60 24.08 5.46
N LEU A 117 -3.93 23.40 6.40
CA LEU A 117 -2.48 23.27 6.39
C LEU A 117 -2.00 22.42 5.20
N LEU A 118 -2.70 21.32 4.89
CA LEU A 118 -2.43 20.52 3.72
C LEU A 118 -2.64 21.28 2.42
N LYS A 119 -3.64 22.17 2.37
CA LYS A 119 -3.89 23.05 1.22
C LYS A 119 -2.74 24.06 1.05
N ALA A 120 -2.35 24.72 2.14
CA ALA A 120 -1.22 25.64 2.11
C ALA A 120 0.08 24.95 1.68
N TYR A 121 0.31 23.70 2.12
CA TYR A 121 1.43 22.88 1.69
C TYR A 121 1.38 22.56 0.19
N ALA A 122 0.22 22.15 -0.32
CA ALA A 122 0.04 21.87 -1.76
C ALA A 122 0.30 23.11 -2.61
N GLU A 123 -0.19 24.28 -2.19
CA GLU A 123 0.03 25.57 -2.84
C GLU A 123 1.51 25.98 -2.82
N LEU A 124 2.19 25.85 -1.67
CA LEU A 124 3.62 26.14 -1.51
C LEU A 124 4.46 25.31 -2.50
N HIS A 125 4.12 24.03 -2.65
CA HIS A 125 4.80 23.13 -3.58
C HIS A 125 4.28 23.22 -5.03
N ARG A 126 3.33 24.10 -5.31
CA ARG A 126 2.74 24.32 -6.65
C ARG A 126 2.21 23.01 -7.24
N VAL A 127 1.49 22.24 -6.43
CA VAL A 127 0.85 21.00 -6.86
C VAL A 127 -0.32 21.32 -7.80
N ASP A 128 -0.35 20.67 -8.95
CA ASP A 128 -1.41 20.87 -9.94
C ASP A 128 -2.65 19.99 -9.59
N PRO A 129 -3.85 20.26 -10.16
CA PRO A 129 -5.03 19.42 -10.01
C PRO A 129 -4.77 17.94 -10.34
N GLY A 130 -5.46 17.01 -9.67
CA GLY A 130 -5.27 15.57 -9.84
C GLY A 130 -4.34 14.91 -8.82
N TRP A 131 -3.83 15.70 -7.88
CA TRP A 131 -3.11 15.22 -6.71
C TRP A 131 -3.77 15.77 -5.45
N LEU A 132 -4.29 14.89 -4.59
CA LEU A 132 -4.98 15.25 -3.35
C LEU A 132 -4.09 14.95 -2.14
N PHE A 133 -4.15 15.83 -1.16
CA PHE A 133 -3.61 15.61 0.18
C PHE A 133 -4.76 15.29 1.11
N LEU A 134 -4.59 14.30 1.97
CA LEU A 134 -5.65 13.64 2.71
C LEU A 134 -5.31 13.57 4.20
N THR A 135 -6.30 13.86 5.03
CA THR A 135 -6.27 13.69 6.48
C THR A 135 -7.52 12.96 6.94
N GLY A 136 -7.57 12.55 8.21
CA GLY A 136 -8.71 11.82 8.78
C GLY A 136 -8.50 11.51 10.25
N ALA A 137 -9.25 10.57 10.81
CA ALA A 137 -8.99 10.10 12.16
C ALA A 137 -7.67 9.30 12.21
N SER A 138 -6.91 9.42 13.31
CA SER A 138 -5.60 8.76 13.45
C SER A 138 -5.69 7.25 13.28
N ALA A 139 -6.73 6.61 13.81
CA ALA A 139 -6.94 5.18 13.64
C ALA A 139 -7.17 4.78 12.17
N ASP A 140 -7.88 5.61 11.41
CA ASP A 140 -8.14 5.38 9.99
C ASP A 140 -6.87 5.53 9.14
N ILE A 141 -6.06 6.55 9.43
CA ILE A 141 -4.76 6.77 8.79
C ILE A 141 -3.81 5.60 9.09
N GLU A 142 -3.78 5.13 10.33
CA GLU A 142 -2.94 4.01 10.75
C GLU A 142 -3.36 2.71 10.05
N GLU A 143 -4.67 2.42 9.97
CA GLU A 143 -5.19 1.28 9.24
C GLU A 143 -4.78 1.32 7.76
N LEU A 144 -4.87 2.50 7.12
CA LEU A 144 -4.43 2.70 5.74
C LEU A 144 -2.92 2.52 5.58
N ARG A 145 -2.12 3.05 6.52
CA ARG A 145 -0.67 2.90 6.53
C ARG A 145 -0.27 1.43 6.47
N TYR A 146 -0.83 0.60 7.35
CA TYR A 146 -0.59 -0.85 7.36
C TYR A 146 -1.10 -1.53 6.09
N SER A 147 -2.32 -1.25 5.69
CA SER A 147 -2.94 -1.92 4.53
C SER A 147 -2.25 -1.60 3.21
N LEU A 148 -1.69 -0.40 3.08
CA LEU A 148 -0.96 0.03 1.89
C LEU A 148 0.51 -0.41 1.90
N GLY A 149 1.00 -1.03 2.98
CA GLY A 149 2.36 -1.55 3.09
C GLY A 149 3.41 -0.49 3.46
N PHE A 150 3.01 0.56 4.18
CA PHE A 150 3.90 1.56 4.76
C PHE A 150 4.24 1.23 6.22
N SER A 151 4.35 -0.04 6.56
CA SER A 151 4.72 -0.52 7.89
C SER A 151 6.03 -1.29 7.85
N ASP A 152 6.78 -1.25 8.94
CA ASP A 152 7.99 -2.05 9.12
C ASP A 152 7.71 -3.21 10.09
N PRO A 153 8.25 -4.42 9.85
CA PRO A 153 8.09 -5.54 10.78
C PRO A 153 8.79 -5.32 12.13
N ASP A 154 9.80 -4.45 12.20
CA ASP A 154 10.44 -4.05 13.46
C ASP A 154 9.64 -2.91 14.11
N PRO A 155 9.02 -3.11 15.30
CA PRO A 155 8.24 -2.08 15.97
C PRO A 155 9.02 -0.81 16.32
N LEU A 156 10.33 -0.91 16.53
CA LEU A 156 11.18 0.27 16.82
C LEU A 156 11.35 1.13 15.56
N VAL A 157 11.53 0.49 14.40
CA VAL A 157 11.58 1.18 13.10
C VAL A 157 10.20 1.70 12.73
N ASP A 158 9.15 0.89 12.94
CA ASP A 158 7.77 1.26 12.61
C ASP A 158 7.24 2.44 13.45
N SER A 159 7.77 2.64 14.66
CA SER A 159 7.41 3.80 15.50
C SER A 159 8.00 5.13 15.01
N ASP A 160 9.02 5.10 14.14
CA ASP A 160 9.63 6.29 13.56
C ASP A 160 8.89 6.72 12.28
N GLN A 161 8.09 7.78 12.37
CA GLN A 161 7.30 8.29 11.25
C GLN A 161 8.16 8.67 10.03
N THR A 162 9.43 9.00 10.22
CA THR A 162 10.32 9.40 9.12
C THR A 162 10.61 8.23 8.17
N THR A 163 10.56 6.99 8.65
CA THR A 163 10.81 5.79 7.86
C THR A 163 9.70 5.49 6.84
N HIS A 164 8.49 6.05 7.03
CA HIS A 164 7.32 5.79 6.19
C HIS A 164 7.16 6.77 5.02
N THR A 165 7.95 7.85 4.97
CA THR A 165 7.79 8.94 3.98
C THR A 165 8.57 8.74 2.70
N GLY A 166 9.50 7.78 2.67
CA GLY A 166 10.42 7.57 1.55
C GLY A 166 9.88 6.75 0.38
N MET A 167 8.68 6.19 0.51
CA MET A 167 8.12 5.24 -0.47
C MET A 167 6.86 5.76 -1.14
N LEU A 168 6.61 5.25 -2.34
CA LEU A 168 5.42 5.49 -3.15
C LEU A 168 4.75 4.15 -3.45
N ARG A 169 3.51 3.96 -3.01
CA ARG A 169 2.67 2.84 -3.41
C ARG A 169 2.02 3.14 -4.75
N VAL A 170 2.29 2.33 -5.76
CA VAL A 170 1.71 2.48 -7.10
C VAL A 170 0.81 1.29 -7.37
N GLY A 171 -0.43 1.55 -7.79
CA GLY A 171 -1.41 0.49 -8.00
C GLY A 171 -2.36 0.73 -9.16
N ASN A 172 -2.85 -0.36 -9.71
CA ASN A 172 -4.00 -0.40 -10.62
C ASN A 172 -5.03 -1.33 -10.00
N ASP A 173 -6.07 -0.75 -9.41
CA ASP A 173 -7.08 -1.52 -8.71
C ASP A 173 -7.88 -2.42 -9.64
N ALA A 174 -8.21 -1.96 -10.85
CA ALA A 174 -8.95 -2.76 -11.83
C ALA A 174 -8.23 -4.06 -12.23
N PHE A 175 -6.89 -4.06 -12.22
CA PHE A 175 -6.07 -5.24 -12.55
C PHE A 175 -5.40 -5.88 -11.34
N GLN A 176 -5.68 -5.39 -10.13
CA GLN A 176 -5.08 -5.85 -8.86
C GLN A 176 -3.54 -5.92 -8.94
N ARG A 177 -2.93 -4.91 -9.56
CA ARG A 177 -1.47 -4.79 -9.70
C ARG A 177 -0.96 -3.71 -8.77
N TRP A 178 -0.14 -4.09 -7.82
CA TRP A 178 0.40 -3.21 -6.82
C TRP A 178 1.90 -3.38 -6.69
N THR A 179 2.63 -2.28 -6.53
CA THR A 179 4.07 -2.26 -6.31
C THR A 179 4.47 -1.09 -5.42
N MET A 180 5.71 -1.10 -4.96
CA MET A 180 6.32 0.03 -4.25
C MET A 180 7.48 0.57 -5.09
N ALA A 181 7.71 1.88 -5.00
CA ALA A 181 8.85 2.55 -5.60
C ALA A 181 9.41 3.60 -4.61
N PRO A 182 10.71 3.88 -4.59
CA PRO A 182 11.24 5.00 -3.81
C PRO A 182 10.67 6.32 -4.33
N ALA A 183 10.14 7.17 -3.44
CA ALA A 183 9.58 8.47 -3.81
C ALA A 183 10.65 9.45 -4.35
N LEU A 184 11.93 9.19 -4.04
CA LEU A 184 13.07 9.95 -4.53
C LEU A 184 13.76 9.31 -5.74
N ALA A 185 13.21 8.22 -6.30
CA ALA A 185 13.73 7.68 -7.56
C ALA A 185 13.61 8.74 -8.67
N GLU A 186 14.40 8.59 -9.72
CA GLU A 186 14.34 9.51 -10.89
C GLU A 186 12.88 9.55 -11.42
N PRO A 187 12.32 10.75 -11.69
CA PRO A 187 10.91 10.91 -12.06
C PRO A 187 10.46 10.04 -13.23
N ARG A 188 11.33 9.81 -14.22
CA ARG A 188 11.04 8.93 -15.36
C ARG A 188 10.95 7.45 -14.96
N GLN A 189 11.69 7.02 -13.94
CA GLN A 189 11.60 5.66 -13.40
C GLN A 189 10.27 5.46 -12.67
N ILE A 190 9.84 6.45 -11.88
CA ILE A 190 8.51 6.42 -11.23
C ILE A 190 7.42 6.40 -12.31
N LEU A 191 7.52 7.23 -13.35
CA LEU A 191 6.59 7.22 -14.48
C LEU A 191 6.57 5.85 -15.19
N ALA A 192 7.74 5.24 -15.39
CA ALA A 192 7.81 3.89 -15.98
C ALA A 192 7.10 2.84 -15.11
N THR A 193 7.24 2.92 -13.78
CA THR A 193 6.52 2.07 -12.82
C THR A 193 5.01 2.28 -12.93
N ILE A 194 4.54 3.52 -12.96
CA ILE A 194 3.11 3.85 -13.16
C ILE A 194 2.61 3.27 -14.49
N ASN A 195 3.36 3.45 -15.57
CA ASN A 195 3.02 2.93 -16.89
C ASN A 195 2.98 1.39 -16.90
N HIS A 196 3.88 0.73 -16.15
CA HIS A 196 3.90 -0.73 -16.06
C HIS A 196 2.61 -1.29 -15.43
N VAL A 197 2.14 -0.72 -14.31
CA VAL A 197 0.89 -1.17 -13.68
C VAL A 197 -0.35 -0.78 -14.48
N SER A 198 -0.26 0.30 -15.28
CA SER A 198 -1.39 0.81 -16.08
C SER A 198 -1.65 -0.01 -17.36
N ARG A 199 -0.66 -0.78 -17.83
CA ARG A 199 -0.78 -1.48 -19.12
C ARG A 199 -1.85 -2.56 -19.08
N THR A 200 -2.79 -2.52 -20.02
CA THR A 200 -3.60 -3.68 -20.39
C THR A 200 -2.68 -4.73 -21.00
N LEU A 201 -2.66 -5.96 -20.49
CA LEU A 201 -1.98 -7.06 -21.17
C LEU A 201 -2.88 -7.46 -22.35
N THR A 202 -2.50 -7.10 -23.56
CA THR A 202 -3.01 -7.74 -24.76
C THR A 202 -2.27 -9.05 -24.90
N PHE A 203 -2.98 -10.17 -24.67
CA PHE A 203 -2.52 -11.53 -25.02
C PHE A 203 -2.85 -11.82 -26.46
#